data_63acc04fed27368b245bd6a5dce374f9
#
_entry.id   63acc04fed27368b245bd6a5dce374f9
#
_cell.length_a   1.000
_cell.length_b   1.000
_cell.length_c   1.000
_cell.angle_alpha   90.00
_cell.angle_beta   90.00
_cell.angle_gamma   90.00
#
_symmetry.space_group_name_H-M   'P 1'
#
loop_
_entity.id
_entity.type
_entity.pdbx_description
1 polymer ?
#
loop_
_entity_poly.entity_id
_entity_poly.type
_entity_poly.pdbx_seq_one_letter_code
_entity_poly.pdbx_strand_id
1 'polypeptide(L)'
;MAPRINKYLNDEDSKREKRIINKLNLKKLPFKISSEKMCNLNLVLARHSRSVLKYQDESPGIKWCFSSIKKLKVFLVIFEANELGEEIYKEKVSTKLPEYSYKTVAQIIDDGVSKKFFLKLAPRIKKTRDLKIRNIRPSEEIIVGFINWKIDLLYSITDLQKSF
;
A
#
# COMPACT_ATOMS: atom_id res chain seq x y z
N MET A 1 -28.09 -4.14 -12.06
CA MET A 1 -28.61 -2.78 -12.34
C MET A 1 -27.57 -1.78 -11.90
N ALA A 2 -26.92 -1.11 -12.86
CA ALA A 2 -26.01 -0.01 -12.54
C ALA A 2 -26.85 1.20 -12.07
N PRO A 3 -26.46 1.89 -10.99
CA PRO A 3 -27.16 3.08 -10.57
C PRO A 3 -27.00 4.17 -11.64
N ARG A 4 -28.12 4.72 -12.11
CA ARG A 4 -28.14 5.90 -12.97
C ARG A 4 -27.68 7.12 -12.17
N ILE A 5 -26.37 7.37 -12.14
CA ILE A 5 -25.76 8.50 -11.41
C ILE A 5 -25.60 9.73 -12.32
N ASN A 6 -26.43 9.97 -13.29
CA ASN A 6 -26.09 11.06 -14.22
C ASN A 6 -27.24 12.03 -14.57
N LYS A 7 -28.16 12.33 -13.68
CA LYS A 7 -29.23 13.26 -14.07
C LYS A 7 -29.26 14.63 -13.35
N TYR A 8 -28.30 14.91 -12.45
CA TYR A 8 -28.31 16.17 -11.66
C TYR A 8 -26.94 16.80 -11.44
N LEU A 9 -25.99 16.64 -12.37
CA LEU A 9 -24.82 17.50 -12.34
C LEU A 9 -25.24 18.86 -12.89
N ASN A 10 -25.28 19.87 -12.02
CA ASN A 10 -25.45 21.26 -12.43
C ASN A 10 -24.19 21.73 -13.19
N ASP A 11 -24.26 22.88 -13.86
CA ASP A 11 -23.17 23.43 -14.70
C ASP A 11 -21.84 23.61 -13.92
N GLU A 12 -21.91 23.83 -12.61
CA GLU A 12 -20.75 23.97 -11.72
C GLU A 12 -20.04 22.64 -11.49
N ASP A 13 -20.77 21.56 -11.32
CA ASP A 13 -20.20 20.22 -11.12
C ASP A 13 -19.48 19.77 -12.40
N SER A 14 -20.05 20.04 -13.56
CA SER A 14 -19.42 19.75 -14.85
C SER A 14 -18.11 20.54 -15.05
N LYS A 15 -18.08 21.82 -14.65
CA LYS A 15 -16.87 22.65 -14.68
C LYS A 15 -15.80 22.17 -13.70
N ARG A 16 -16.23 21.73 -12.50
CA ARG A 16 -15.33 21.14 -11.50
C ARG A 16 -14.70 19.86 -12.01
N GLU A 17 -15.48 18.98 -12.60
CA GLU A 17 -15.01 17.72 -13.16
C GLU A 17 -13.97 17.95 -14.25
N LYS A 18 -14.23 18.84 -15.20
CA LYS A 18 -13.27 19.25 -16.25
C LYS A 18 -11.97 19.77 -15.64
N ARG A 19 -12.03 20.60 -14.59
CA ARG A 19 -10.83 21.10 -13.90
C ARG A 19 -10.03 19.99 -13.24
N ILE A 20 -10.70 18.99 -12.65
CA ILE A 20 -10.04 17.82 -12.05
C ILE A 20 -9.34 17.01 -13.14
N ILE A 21 -10.05 16.68 -14.21
CA ILE A 21 -9.52 15.91 -15.35
C ILE A 21 -8.29 16.60 -15.96
N ASN A 22 -8.35 17.93 -16.13
CA ASN A 22 -7.22 18.69 -16.68
C ASN A 22 -5.98 18.72 -15.75
N LYS A 23 -6.19 18.59 -14.43
CA LYS A 23 -5.09 18.51 -13.47
C LYS A 23 -4.51 17.11 -13.32
N LEU A 24 -5.25 16.08 -13.70
CA LEU A 24 -4.78 14.71 -13.67
C LEU A 24 -3.89 14.45 -14.89
N ASN A 25 -2.72 13.86 -14.67
CA ASN A 25 -1.83 13.48 -15.76
C ASN A 25 -2.31 12.17 -16.41
N LEU A 26 -3.50 12.24 -17.06
CA LEU A 26 -4.15 11.07 -17.67
C LEU A 26 -3.36 10.48 -18.83
N LYS A 27 -2.39 11.21 -19.40
CA LYS A 27 -1.48 10.70 -20.45
C LYS A 27 -0.60 9.53 -19.95
N LYS A 28 -0.42 9.41 -18.63
CA LYS A 28 0.33 8.30 -18.02
C LYS A 28 -0.51 7.07 -17.73
N LEU A 29 -1.82 7.13 -17.90
CA LEU A 29 -2.67 5.97 -17.72
C LEU A 29 -2.54 5.01 -18.92
N PRO A 30 -2.49 3.70 -18.68
CA PRO A 30 -2.36 2.70 -19.75
C PRO A 30 -3.62 2.58 -20.65
N PHE A 31 -4.65 3.35 -20.37
CA PHE A 31 -5.94 3.33 -21.08
C PHE A 31 -6.56 4.74 -21.15
N LYS A 32 -7.36 4.97 -22.20
CA LYS A 32 -8.12 6.22 -22.32
C LYS A 32 -9.33 6.20 -21.37
N ILE A 33 -9.51 7.28 -20.60
CA ILE A 33 -10.62 7.43 -19.66
C ILE A 33 -11.54 8.54 -20.12
N SER A 34 -12.84 8.25 -20.22
CA SER A 34 -13.92 9.25 -20.35
C SER A 34 -14.32 9.76 -18.95
N SER A 35 -15.04 10.88 -18.88
CA SER A 35 -15.52 11.44 -17.62
C SER A 35 -16.37 10.45 -16.80
N GLU A 36 -17.26 9.71 -17.48
CA GLU A 36 -18.10 8.69 -16.83
C GLU A 36 -17.25 7.56 -16.23
N LYS A 37 -16.24 7.11 -16.97
CA LYS A 37 -15.31 6.06 -16.52
C LYS A 37 -14.42 6.55 -15.37
N MET A 38 -14.08 7.85 -15.33
CA MET A 38 -13.36 8.45 -14.22
C MET A 38 -14.19 8.42 -12.94
N CYS A 39 -15.49 8.73 -13.00
CA CYS A 39 -16.37 8.61 -11.84
C CYS A 39 -16.40 7.17 -11.30
N ASN A 40 -16.50 6.18 -12.17
CA ASN A 40 -16.49 4.77 -11.79
C ASN A 40 -15.15 4.35 -11.19
N LEU A 41 -14.04 4.78 -11.75
CA LEU A 41 -12.70 4.53 -11.18
C LEU A 41 -12.57 5.16 -9.80
N ASN A 42 -12.97 6.42 -9.63
CA ASN A 42 -12.93 7.10 -8.34
C ASN A 42 -13.78 6.38 -7.28
N LEU A 43 -14.95 5.87 -7.68
CA LEU A 43 -15.82 5.08 -6.79
C LEU A 43 -15.14 3.78 -6.37
N VAL A 44 -14.49 3.07 -7.30
CA VAL A 44 -13.72 1.84 -7.00
C VAL A 44 -12.57 2.15 -6.06
N LEU A 45 -11.79 3.19 -6.33
CA LEU A 45 -10.68 3.60 -5.45
C LEU A 45 -11.16 3.98 -4.05
N ALA A 46 -12.27 4.74 -3.95
CA ALA A 46 -12.85 5.12 -2.66
C ALA A 46 -13.35 3.88 -1.87
N ARG A 47 -14.04 2.95 -2.55
CA ARG A 47 -14.51 1.70 -1.93
C ARG A 47 -13.34 0.84 -1.48
N HIS A 48 -12.31 0.69 -2.31
CA HIS A 48 -11.10 -0.04 -1.95
C HIS A 48 -10.39 0.60 -0.75
N SER A 49 -10.21 1.94 -0.77
CA SER A 49 -9.59 2.64 0.37
C SER A 49 -10.38 2.43 1.66
N ARG A 50 -11.71 2.40 1.58
CA ARG A 50 -12.57 2.13 2.74
C ARG A 50 -12.54 0.65 3.16
N SER A 51 -12.30 -0.28 2.23
CA SER A 51 -12.23 -1.71 2.55
C SER A 51 -11.07 -2.06 3.47
N VAL A 52 -10.01 -1.23 3.54
CA VAL A 52 -8.91 -1.44 4.49
C VAL A 52 -9.41 -1.53 5.93
N LEU A 53 -10.50 -0.83 6.28
CA LEU A 53 -11.10 -0.90 7.61
C LEU A 53 -11.59 -2.31 7.95
N LYS A 54 -12.22 -2.99 6.97
CA LYS A 54 -12.63 -4.40 7.11
C LYS A 54 -11.41 -5.30 7.32
N TYR A 55 -10.38 -5.15 6.47
CA TYR A 55 -9.17 -5.95 6.59
C TYR A 55 -8.37 -5.70 7.87
N GLN A 56 -8.50 -4.53 8.50
CA GLN A 56 -7.92 -4.26 9.82
C GLN A 56 -8.55 -5.13 10.92
N ASP A 57 -9.82 -5.50 10.79
CA ASP A 57 -10.49 -6.38 11.76
C ASP A 57 -10.12 -7.86 11.52
N GLU A 58 -9.87 -8.25 10.29
CA GLU A 58 -9.54 -9.62 9.88
C GLU A 58 -8.04 -9.95 10.00
N SER A 59 -7.15 -8.94 9.93
CA SER A 59 -5.69 -9.11 9.95
C SER A 59 -5.03 -8.18 10.97
N PRO A 60 -4.56 -8.71 12.09
CA PRO A 60 -3.81 -7.93 13.09
C PRO A 60 -2.58 -7.21 12.50
N GLY A 61 -1.89 -7.84 11.54
CA GLY A 61 -0.75 -7.24 10.85
C GLY A 61 -1.14 -6.01 10.03
N ILE A 62 -2.26 -6.08 9.29
CA ILE A 62 -2.78 -4.92 8.54
C ILE A 62 -3.23 -3.82 9.50
N LYS A 63 -3.94 -4.17 10.57
CA LYS A 63 -4.32 -3.21 11.60
C LYS A 63 -3.10 -2.48 12.18
N TRP A 64 -2.04 -3.21 12.47
CA TRP A 64 -0.80 -2.65 12.98
C TRP A 64 -0.13 -1.72 11.94
N CYS A 65 -0.03 -2.11 10.68
CA CYS A 65 0.54 -1.28 9.62
C CYS A 65 -0.20 0.05 9.47
N PHE A 66 -1.52 0.02 9.43
CA PHE A 66 -2.34 1.21 9.21
C PHE A 66 -2.61 2.03 10.48
N SER A 67 -2.16 1.55 11.66
CA SER A 67 -2.25 2.33 12.90
C SER A 67 -1.37 3.59 12.90
N SER A 68 -0.39 3.68 12.00
CA SER A 68 0.47 4.85 11.83
C SER A 68 1.11 4.86 10.44
N ILE A 69 1.16 6.02 9.82
CA ILE A 69 1.85 6.21 8.53
C ILE A 69 3.34 5.80 8.62
N LYS A 70 3.98 5.98 9.76
CA LYS A 70 5.37 5.57 9.98
C LYS A 70 5.51 4.05 9.93
N LYS A 71 4.58 3.31 10.55
CA LYS A 71 4.56 1.83 10.52
C LYS A 71 4.33 1.32 9.09
N LEU A 72 3.38 1.92 8.38
CA LEU A 72 3.11 1.57 6.99
C LEU A 72 4.37 1.79 6.11
N LYS A 73 5.05 2.92 6.23
CA LYS A 73 6.26 3.20 5.47
C LYS A 73 7.38 2.21 5.79
N VAL A 74 7.62 1.91 7.06
CA VAL A 74 8.62 0.90 7.46
C VAL A 74 8.27 -0.47 6.89
N PHE A 75 7.00 -0.88 6.97
CA PHE A 75 6.55 -2.14 6.38
C PHE A 75 6.81 -2.17 4.87
N LEU A 76 6.40 -1.14 4.12
CA LEU A 76 6.56 -1.09 2.66
C LEU A 76 8.03 -1.18 2.24
N VAL A 77 8.95 -0.51 2.95
CA VAL A 77 10.39 -0.61 2.67
C VAL A 77 10.91 -2.02 2.89
N ILE A 78 10.49 -2.68 3.96
CA ILE A 78 10.90 -4.06 4.26
C ILE A 78 10.27 -5.04 3.27
N PHE A 79 9.00 -4.82 2.91
CA PHE A 79 8.28 -5.64 1.95
C PHE A 79 8.91 -5.54 0.55
N GLU A 80 9.21 -4.34 0.07
CA GLU A 80 9.90 -4.12 -1.21
C GLU A 80 11.25 -4.84 -1.26
N ALA A 81 12.08 -4.69 -0.22
CA ALA A 81 13.36 -5.37 -0.14
C ALA A 81 13.21 -6.90 -0.14
N ASN A 82 12.15 -7.43 0.52
CA ASN A 82 11.85 -8.86 0.49
C ASN A 82 11.52 -9.35 -0.92
N GLU A 83 10.69 -8.63 -1.67
CA GLU A 83 10.30 -8.98 -3.04
C GLU A 83 11.48 -8.89 -4.02
N LEU A 84 12.40 -7.95 -3.81
CA LEU A 84 13.63 -7.83 -4.57
C LEU A 84 14.71 -8.87 -4.16
N GLY A 85 14.47 -9.66 -3.12
CA GLY A 85 15.46 -10.59 -2.58
C GLY A 85 16.63 -9.93 -1.88
N GLU A 86 16.52 -8.65 -1.56
CA GLU A 86 17.56 -7.87 -0.88
C GLU A 86 17.61 -8.18 0.61
N GLU A 87 18.82 -8.17 1.19
CA GLU A 87 18.96 -8.17 2.64
C GLU A 87 18.75 -6.76 3.17
N ILE A 88 17.86 -6.63 4.16
CA ILE A 88 17.54 -5.37 4.81
C ILE A 88 17.63 -5.50 6.33
N TYR A 89 18.19 -4.48 6.97
CA TYR A 89 18.39 -4.38 8.41
C TYR A 89 18.08 -2.95 8.87
N LYS A 90 18.01 -2.72 10.18
CA LYS A 90 17.51 -1.46 10.76
C LYS A 90 18.16 -0.21 10.17
N GLU A 91 19.47 -0.23 9.99
CA GLU A 91 20.24 0.90 9.44
C GLU A 91 19.84 1.18 7.99
N LYS A 92 19.71 0.13 7.15
CA LYS A 92 19.25 0.26 5.76
C LYS A 92 17.82 0.80 5.68
N VAL A 93 16.92 0.34 6.54
CA VAL A 93 15.55 0.88 6.59
C VAL A 93 15.58 2.36 6.96
N SER A 94 16.37 2.73 7.96
CA SER A 94 16.52 4.13 8.37
C SER A 94 17.11 5.01 7.26
N THR A 95 18.08 4.51 6.50
CA THR A 95 18.66 5.23 5.35
C THR A 95 17.61 5.44 4.24
N LYS A 96 16.71 4.47 4.01
CA LYS A 96 15.61 4.60 3.04
C LYS A 96 14.46 5.52 3.52
N LEU A 97 14.43 5.88 4.81
CA LEU A 97 13.42 6.73 5.43
C LEU A 97 14.08 7.89 6.20
N PRO A 98 14.78 8.80 5.51
CA PRO A 98 15.61 9.85 6.13
C PRO A 98 14.77 10.88 6.92
N GLU A 99 13.47 10.95 6.68
CA GLU A 99 12.53 11.80 7.42
C GLU A 99 12.27 11.33 8.85
N TYR A 100 12.71 10.11 9.22
CA TYR A 100 12.56 9.56 10.58
C TYR A 100 13.92 9.30 11.21
N SER A 101 14.01 9.56 12.52
CA SER A 101 15.20 9.19 13.26
C SER A 101 15.42 7.67 13.29
N TYR A 102 16.68 7.24 13.32
CA TYR A 102 17.02 5.82 13.49
C TYR A 102 16.31 5.18 14.69
N LYS A 103 16.21 5.90 15.82
CA LYS A 103 15.52 5.43 17.01
C LYS A 103 14.05 5.11 16.72
N THR A 104 13.36 5.98 15.99
CA THR A 104 11.95 5.77 15.60
C THR A 104 11.80 4.53 14.72
N VAL A 105 12.64 4.39 13.70
CA VAL A 105 12.61 3.24 12.79
C VAL A 105 12.91 1.94 13.55
N ALA A 106 13.94 1.95 14.39
CA ALA A 106 14.32 0.79 15.18
C ALA A 106 13.22 0.34 16.14
N GLN A 107 12.54 1.29 16.82
CA GLN A 107 11.41 0.98 17.70
C GLN A 107 10.23 0.36 16.95
N ILE A 108 9.90 0.87 15.75
CA ILE A 108 8.83 0.30 14.92
C ILE A 108 9.17 -1.13 14.51
N ILE A 109 10.41 -1.38 14.09
CA ILE A 109 10.88 -2.72 13.72
C ILE A 109 10.83 -3.66 14.91
N ASP A 110 11.28 -3.24 16.09
CA ASP A 110 11.25 -4.06 17.30
C ASP A 110 9.83 -4.34 17.76
N ASP A 111 8.91 -3.38 17.65
CA ASP A 111 7.48 -3.59 17.92
C ASP A 111 6.89 -4.62 16.92
N GLY A 112 7.19 -4.50 15.62
CA GLY A 112 6.76 -5.48 14.62
C GLY A 112 7.32 -6.87 14.83
N VAL A 113 8.59 -6.98 15.28
CA VAL A 113 9.21 -8.28 15.63
C VAL A 113 8.56 -8.88 16.87
N SER A 114 8.31 -8.08 17.91
CA SER A 114 7.66 -8.56 19.15
C SER A 114 6.26 -9.11 18.89
N LYS A 115 5.56 -8.54 17.92
CA LYS A 115 4.22 -8.96 17.49
C LYS A 115 4.23 -10.02 16.39
N LYS A 116 5.41 -10.51 15.99
CA LYS A 116 5.61 -11.52 14.95
C LYS A 116 5.18 -11.07 13.53
N PHE A 117 5.03 -9.78 13.30
CA PHE A 117 4.79 -9.24 11.96
C PHE A 117 6.08 -9.13 11.14
N PHE A 118 7.22 -9.02 11.80
CA PHE A 118 8.54 -9.13 11.21
C PHE A 118 9.34 -10.28 11.83
N LEU A 119 10.19 -10.86 10.99
CA LEU A 119 11.10 -11.94 11.36
C LEU A 119 12.55 -11.41 11.32
N LYS A 120 13.35 -11.76 12.31
CA LYS A 120 14.80 -11.52 12.32
C LYS A 120 15.50 -12.81 11.92
N LEU A 121 16.08 -12.85 10.73
CA LEU A 121 16.77 -14.00 10.18
C LEU A 121 18.28 -13.79 10.23
N ALA A 122 19.03 -14.88 10.31
CA ALA A 122 20.47 -14.84 10.12
C ALA A 122 20.80 -14.32 8.71
N PRO A 123 21.90 -13.55 8.53
CA PRO A 123 22.31 -13.09 7.21
C PRO A 123 22.59 -14.28 6.29
N ARG A 124 22.18 -14.20 5.03
CA ARG A 124 22.42 -15.24 4.01
C ARG A 124 23.89 -15.36 3.64
N ILE A 125 24.62 -14.24 3.73
CA ILE A 125 26.03 -14.17 3.34
C ILE A 125 26.87 -14.16 4.61
N LYS A 126 27.58 -15.26 4.87
CA LYS A 126 28.48 -15.44 6.02
C LYS A 126 29.72 -14.50 6.03
N LYS A 127 29.85 -13.55 5.10
CA LYS A 127 31.04 -12.70 4.93
C LYS A 127 31.18 -11.55 5.93
N THR A 128 30.13 -11.21 6.65
CA THR A 128 30.21 -10.19 7.71
C THR A 128 30.41 -10.86 9.05
N ARG A 129 31.56 -10.61 9.68
CA ARG A 129 31.90 -11.04 11.05
C ARG A 129 30.96 -10.49 12.14
N ASP A 130 30.03 -9.59 11.77
CA ASP A 130 29.05 -8.98 12.67
C ASP A 130 27.82 -9.87 12.80
N LEU A 131 27.88 -10.78 13.78
CA LEU A 131 26.74 -11.62 14.22
C LEU A 131 25.53 -10.82 14.72
N LYS A 132 25.63 -9.49 14.81
CA LYS A 132 24.57 -8.59 15.28
C LYS A 132 23.64 -8.12 14.17
N ILE A 133 24.07 -8.14 12.91
CA ILE A 133 23.24 -7.72 11.78
C ILE A 133 22.26 -8.83 11.47
N ARG A 134 20.98 -8.56 11.64
CA ARG A 134 19.90 -9.50 11.36
C ARG A 134 19.10 -9.02 10.17
N ASN A 135 18.95 -9.87 9.16
CA ASN A 135 18.03 -9.61 8.06
C ASN A 135 16.59 -9.58 8.57
N ILE A 136 15.84 -8.56 8.18
CA ILE A 136 14.45 -8.37 8.60
C ILE A 136 13.55 -8.72 7.41
N ARG A 137 12.53 -9.52 7.67
CA ARG A 137 11.53 -9.90 6.66
C ARG A 137 10.13 -9.74 7.21
N PRO A 138 9.14 -9.45 6.37
CA PRO A 138 7.76 -9.52 6.78
C PRO A 138 7.36 -11.00 7.01
N SER A 139 6.48 -11.25 7.97
CA SER A 139 5.90 -12.58 8.19
C SER A 139 4.90 -12.93 7.08
N GLU A 140 4.59 -14.22 6.94
CA GLU A 140 3.58 -14.68 5.98
C GLU A 140 2.21 -14.03 6.25
N GLU A 141 1.83 -13.91 7.52
CA GLU A 141 0.55 -13.30 7.91
C GLU A 141 0.38 -11.88 7.36
N ILE A 142 1.38 -11.01 7.55
CA ILE A 142 1.28 -9.63 7.10
C ILE A 142 1.35 -9.52 5.56
N ILE A 143 2.12 -10.40 4.91
CA ILE A 143 2.18 -10.49 3.44
C ILE A 143 0.81 -10.90 2.90
N VAL A 144 0.24 -11.97 3.40
CA VAL A 144 -1.06 -12.50 2.94
C VAL A 144 -2.16 -11.47 3.15
N GLY A 145 -2.21 -10.84 4.33
CA GLY A 145 -3.19 -9.79 4.61
C GLY A 145 -3.07 -8.60 3.65
N PHE A 146 -1.85 -8.16 3.36
CA PHE A 146 -1.59 -7.06 2.44
C PHE A 146 -1.95 -7.41 0.99
N ILE A 147 -1.58 -8.59 0.52
CA ILE A 147 -1.89 -9.05 -0.84
C ILE A 147 -3.40 -9.23 -1.00
N ASN A 148 -4.09 -9.89 -0.07
CA ASN A 148 -5.53 -10.08 -0.13
C ASN A 148 -6.28 -8.76 -0.25
N TRP A 149 -5.88 -7.76 0.54
CA TRP A 149 -6.45 -6.42 0.40
C TRP A 149 -6.25 -5.83 -0.99
N LYS A 150 -5.10 -6.07 -1.63
CA LYS A 150 -4.80 -5.57 -2.98
C LYS A 150 -5.48 -6.35 -4.09
N ILE A 151 -5.70 -7.65 -3.90
CA ILE A 151 -6.42 -8.51 -4.86
C ILE A 151 -7.83 -7.96 -5.12
N ASP A 152 -8.55 -7.52 -4.11
CA ASP A 152 -9.88 -6.91 -4.27
C ASP A 152 -9.85 -5.67 -5.17
N LEU A 153 -8.79 -4.86 -5.08
CA LEU A 153 -8.58 -3.72 -5.98
C LEU A 153 -8.37 -4.18 -7.43
N LEU A 154 -7.52 -5.18 -7.62
CA LEU A 154 -7.23 -5.71 -8.96
C LEU A 154 -8.48 -6.27 -9.63
N TYR A 155 -9.30 -7.05 -8.93
CA TYR A 155 -10.57 -7.53 -9.43
C TYR A 155 -11.50 -6.38 -9.82
N SER A 156 -11.65 -5.40 -8.96
CA SER A 156 -12.51 -4.24 -9.20
C SER A 156 -12.06 -3.41 -10.42
N ILE A 157 -10.75 -3.26 -10.63
CA ILE A 157 -10.19 -2.56 -11.81
C ILE A 157 -10.41 -3.41 -13.07
N THR A 158 -10.19 -4.72 -12.99
CA THR A 158 -10.38 -5.63 -14.12
C THR A 158 -11.84 -5.65 -14.58
N ASP A 159 -12.79 -5.65 -13.66
CA ASP A 159 -14.22 -5.60 -13.99
C ASP A 159 -14.60 -4.26 -14.62
N LEU A 160 -14.00 -3.16 -14.17
CA LEU A 160 -14.14 -1.88 -14.84
C LEU A 160 -13.61 -1.94 -16.28
N GLN A 161 -12.47 -2.58 -16.52
CA GLN A 161 -11.89 -2.71 -17.85
C GLN A 161 -12.79 -3.52 -18.80
N LYS A 162 -13.44 -4.59 -18.31
CA LYS A 162 -14.37 -5.40 -19.13
C LYS A 162 -15.65 -4.66 -19.50
N SER A 163 -16.01 -3.62 -18.75
CA SER A 163 -17.16 -2.75 -19.06
C SER A 163 -16.83 -1.62 -20.06
N PHE A 164 -15.66 -1.67 -20.64
CA PHE A 164 -15.16 -0.80 -21.69
C PHE A 164 -15.22 -1.47 -23.05
#